data_3cae56be06b1eef48c6c5d0e8ed56907
#
_entry.id   3cae56be06b1eef48c6c5d0e8ed56907
#
_cell.length_a   1.000
_cell.length_b   1.000
_cell.length_c   1.000
_cell.angle_alpha   90.00
_cell.angle_beta   90.00
_cell.angle_gamma   90.00
#
_symmetry.space_group_name_H-M   'P 1'
#
loop_
_entity.id
_entity.type
_entity.pdbx_description
1 polymer ?
#
loop_
_entity_poly.entity_id
_entity_poly.type
_entity_poly.pdbx_seq_one_letter_code
_entity_poly.pdbx_strand_id
1 'polypeptide(L)'
;SEVGTGYHQTVYSNQNSDWGSQKELIEFINRMHAANTKVVADIVINHAGGKSWCEFFPQNFGEYGTFEPDASWIAQSDEVNSNPEAGDCKGKATGPEDGGYNMQDNYASARDWAHAKPEVQEMMKAYLKWMKNVIGFDGWRYDYAQGFKGKYIDMYNSASENYFSVVEFWNGDMNNIKSYLNDVNWNTLAFDFSTKYSAIQGIADGDYTKCKGSGLLGAGLSKFAVTFVDSHDTYFGCQGGRDNNDEIGGCGKSMEDYNKDRVLGANAFILSMPGVPCVFYPHWAKYKDAIGKMVLARKAAGVHSESQVSDEAGNGFYKATITGHHGSVRLLLGPNSGFNNIPQGYKLAYKGGNFAMYYTSTQAEVPVLSI
;
A
#
# COMPACT_ATOMS: atom_id res chain seq x y z
N SER A 1 -20.01 12.23 10.80
CA SER A 1 -19.72 10.86 10.36
C SER A 1 -19.88 10.81 8.85
N GLU A 2 -18.84 10.37 8.17
CA GLU A 2 -18.92 10.19 6.73
C GLU A 2 -19.64 8.89 6.42
N VAL A 3 -20.70 9.03 5.64
CA VAL A 3 -21.35 7.92 4.94
C VAL A 3 -20.50 7.66 3.71
N GLY A 4 -19.71 6.56 3.68
CA GLY A 4 -18.92 6.26 2.48
C GLY A 4 -17.70 5.41 2.74
N THR A 5 -16.74 5.47 1.80
CA THR A 5 -15.52 4.67 1.80
C THR A 5 -14.47 5.10 2.83
N GLY A 6 -14.63 6.28 3.46
CA GLY A 6 -13.67 6.84 4.43
C GLY A 6 -12.62 7.79 3.85
N TYR A 7 -12.62 8.00 2.53
CA TYR A 7 -11.58 8.82 1.85
C TYR A 7 -11.91 10.32 1.75
N HIS A 8 -13.03 10.78 2.33
CA HIS A 8 -13.42 12.20 2.35
C HIS A 8 -13.63 12.70 3.79
N GLN A 9 -12.60 12.59 4.61
CA GLN A 9 -12.67 12.99 6.02
C GLN A 9 -12.83 14.51 6.15
N THR A 10 -13.88 14.93 6.89
CA THR A 10 -14.15 16.33 7.18
C THR A 10 -13.49 16.78 8.49
N VAL A 11 -13.56 15.95 9.52
CA VAL A 11 -12.99 16.21 10.84
C VAL A 11 -12.05 15.06 11.21
N TYR A 12 -10.75 15.29 11.03
CA TYR A 12 -9.71 14.28 11.29
C TYR A 12 -9.66 13.79 12.74
N SER A 13 -10.04 14.63 13.69
CA SER A 13 -10.09 14.26 15.12
C SER A 13 -11.34 13.45 15.51
N ASN A 14 -12.26 13.19 14.58
CA ASN A 14 -13.45 12.38 14.81
C ASN A 14 -13.35 11.05 14.06
N GLN A 15 -12.98 9.99 14.78
CA GLN A 15 -12.84 8.63 14.22
C GLN A 15 -14.13 7.80 14.37
N ASN A 16 -15.28 8.42 14.67
CA ASN A 16 -16.57 7.72 14.58
C ASN A 16 -17.04 7.65 13.13
N SER A 17 -17.48 6.50 12.70
CA SER A 17 -17.96 6.23 11.34
C SER A 17 -19.12 5.23 11.35
N ASP A 18 -19.68 4.94 10.17
CA ASP A 18 -20.68 3.87 10.02
C ASP A 18 -20.09 2.48 10.27
N TRP A 19 -18.77 2.34 10.26
CA TRP A 19 -18.03 1.09 10.52
C TRP A 19 -17.78 0.83 12.01
N GLY A 20 -17.96 1.84 12.85
CA GLY A 20 -17.79 1.75 14.29
C GLY A 20 -17.39 3.07 14.94
N SER A 21 -17.42 3.07 16.28
CA SER A 21 -17.02 4.21 17.08
C SER A 21 -15.49 4.26 17.27
N GLN A 22 -14.97 5.45 17.56
CA GLN A 22 -13.57 5.63 17.96
C GLN A 22 -13.15 4.73 19.13
N LYS A 23 -14.08 4.49 20.08
CA LYS A 23 -13.83 3.59 21.20
C LYS A 23 -13.60 2.14 20.73
N GLU A 24 -14.41 1.65 19.83
CA GLU A 24 -14.28 0.31 19.24
C GLU A 24 -13.00 0.20 18.42
N LEU A 25 -12.61 1.25 17.69
CA LEU A 25 -11.34 1.31 16.97
C LEU A 25 -10.15 1.18 17.93
N ILE A 26 -10.14 1.94 19.03
CA ILE A 26 -9.07 1.85 20.05
C ILE A 26 -9.05 0.44 20.69
N GLU A 27 -10.21 -0.13 20.98
CA GLU A 27 -10.30 -1.51 21.52
C GLU A 27 -9.76 -2.53 20.51
N PHE A 28 -10.08 -2.40 19.23
CA PHE A 28 -9.52 -3.23 18.17
C PHE A 28 -7.99 -3.14 18.12
N ILE A 29 -7.42 -1.92 18.11
CA ILE A 29 -5.98 -1.71 18.11
C ILE A 29 -5.32 -2.38 19.33
N ASN A 30 -5.89 -2.20 20.52
CA ASN A 30 -5.38 -2.82 21.75
C ASN A 30 -5.40 -4.36 21.67
N ARG A 31 -6.43 -4.96 21.09
CA ARG A 31 -6.49 -6.41 20.86
C ARG A 31 -5.42 -6.88 19.88
N MET A 32 -5.16 -6.11 18.82
CA MET A 32 -4.08 -6.43 17.87
C MET A 32 -2.70 -6.35 18.54
N HIS A 33 -2.47 -5.34 19.38
CA HIS A 33 -1.24 -5.22 20.16
C HIS A 33 -1.06 -6.38 21.14
N ALA A 34 -2.13 -6.80 21.82
CA ALA A 34 -2.11 -7.99 22.69
C ALA A 34 -1.76 -9.28 21.93
N ALA A 35 -2.07 -9.35 20.64
CA ALA A 35 -1.68 -10.42 19.73
C ALA A 35 -0.29 -10.18 19.09
N ASN A 36 0.50 -9.23 19.60
CA ASN A 36 1.81 -8.83 19.06
C ASN A 36 1.76 -8.43 17.57
N THR A 37 0.69 -7.75 17.17
CA THR A 37 0.46 -7.28 15.80
C THR A 37 0.39 -5.77 15.78
N LYS A 38 1.15 -5.14 14.89
CA LYS A 38 1.11 -3.70 14.64
C LYS A 38 -0.06 -3.32 13.76
N VAL A 39 -0.59 -2.10 13.96
CA VAL A 39 -1.74 -1.58 13.21
C VAL A 39 -1.33 -0.32 12.46
N VAL A 40 -1.54 -0.33 11.15
CA VAL A 40 -1.21 0.77 10.23
C VAL A 40 -2.51 1.47 9.82
N ALA A 41 -2.57 2.79 10.00
CA ALA A 41 -3.72 3.59 9.56
C ALA A 41 -3.60 3.94 8.08
N ASP A 42 -4.73 3.99 7.40
CA ASP A 42 -4.87 4.58 6.07
C ASP A 42 -5.09 6.09 6.23
N ILE A 43 -4.10 6.88 5.81
CA ILE A 43 -4.00 8.32 6.07
C ILE A 43 -4.30 9.10 4.79
N VAL A 44 -5.42 9.80 4.79
CA VAL A 44 -5.87 10.65 3.68
C VAL A 44 -5.55 12.10 4.01
N ILE A 45 -4.40 12.56 3.56
CA ILE A 45 -3.94 13.94 3.78
C ILE A 45 -3.67 14.69 2.47
N ASN A 46 -3.93 14.07 1.32
CA ASN A 46 -3.88 14.75 0.05
C ASN A 46 -4.91 15.89 0.00
N HIS A 47 -6.12 15.63 0.46
CA HIS A 47 -7.25 16.53 0.31
C HIS A 47 -8.09 16.67 1.57
N ALA A 48 -8.80 17.79 1.67
CA ALA A 48 -9.83 18.03 2.67
C ALA A 48 -11.17 17.48 2.20
N GLY A 49 -11.84 16.67 3.02
CA GLY A 49 -13.24 16.32 2.82
C GLY A 49 -14.16 17.50 3.11
N GLY A 50 -15.33 17.56 2.46
CA GLY A 50 -16.35 18.57 2.69
C GLY A 50 -17.65 18.20 1.97
N LYS A 51 -18.73 18.94 2.27
CA LYS A 51 -20.01 18.80 1.56
C LYS A 51 -20.14 19.78 0.40
N SER A 52 -19.26 20.76 0.36
CA SER A 52 -19.22 21.81 -0.66
C SER A 52 -17.78 22.24 -0.93
N TRP A 53 -17.61 23.04 -1.98
CA TRP A 53 -16.33 23.50 -2.49
C TRP A 53 -15.46 24.31 -1.51
N CYS A 54 -16.01 24.92 -0.48
CA CYS A 54 -15.26 25.67 0.51
C CYS A 54 -15.86 25.56 1.92
N GLU A 55 -16.35 24.41 2.27
CA GLU A 55 -16.76 24.08 3.63
C GLU A 55 -15.60 23.44 4.37
N PHE A 56 -15.13 24.10 5.43
CA PHE A 56 -14.04 23.62 6.27
C PHE A 56 -14.51 23.48 7.70
N PHE A 57 -13.89 22.56 8.43
CA PHE A 57 -14.25 22.26 9.81
C PHE A 57 -13.07 22.46 10.74
N PRO A 58 -13.29 23.00 11.96
CA PRO A 58 -12.28 23.03 12.99
C PRO A 58 -11.71 21.65 13.29
N GLN A 59 -10.38 21.59 13.47
CA GLN A 59 -9.66 20.37 13.80
C GLN A 59 -9.11 20.49 15.22
N ASN A 60 -9.55 19.65 16.15
CA ASN A 60 -9.12 19.70 17.54
C ASN A 60 -8.46 18.38 17.95
N PHE A 61 -7.15 18.39 18.10
CA PHE A 61 -6.33 17.25 18.49
C PHE A 61 -5.92 17.30 19.98
N GLY A 62 -6.70 18.00 20.82
CA GLY A 62 -6.39 18.13 22.23
C GLY A 62 -5.06 18.84 22.49
N GLU A 63 -4.17 18.23 23.26
CA GLU A 63 -2.85 18.78 23.58
C GLU A 63 -1.95 19.02 22.36
N TYR A 64 -2.24 18.40 21.20
CA TYR A 64 -1.47 18.57 19.97
C TYR A 64 -1.88 19.82 19.17
N GLY A 65 -2.98 20.48 19.52
CA GLY A 65 -3.40 21.75 18.93
C GLY A 65 -4.82 21.76 18.38
N THR A 66 -5.28 22.97 18.13
CA THR A 66 -6.56 23.27 17.46
C THR A 66 -6.28 24.14 16.25
N PHE A 67 -6.94 23.85 15.12
CA PHE A 67 -6.72 24.48 13.84
C PHE A 67 -8.06 24.86 13.21
N GLU A 68 -8.11 26.02 12.58
CA GLU A 68 -9.30 26.58 11.91
C GLU A 68 -9.01 26.73 10.41
N PRO A 69 -9.07 25.65 9.62
CA PRO A 69 -8.79 25.73 8.19
C PRO A 69 -9.79 26.62 7.46
N ASP A 70 -9.31 27.31 6.44
CA ASP A 70 -10.11 28.08 5.49
C ASP A 70 -9.61 27.87 4.05
N ALA A 71 -10.21 28.55 3.08
CA ALA A 71 -9.86 28.40 1.68
C ALA A 71 -8.39 28.77 1.35
N SER A 72 -7.71 29.54 2.20
CA SER A 72 -6.28 29.83 2.02
C SER A 72 -5.35 28.66 2.38
N TRP A 73 -5.91 27.56 2.92
CA TRP A 73 -5.17 26.33 3.22
C TRP A 73 -5.23 25.35 2.04
N ILE A 74 -6.04 25.67 1.04
CA ILE A 74 -6.20 24.87 -0.19
C ILE A 74 -5.25 25.38 -1.25
N ALA A 75 -4.61 24.46 -1.98
CA ALA A 75 -3.66 24.76 -3.04
C ALA A 75 -4.29 25.65 -4.12
N GLN A 76 -3.57 26.66 -4.60
CA GLN A 76 -4.07 27.60 -5.59
C GLN A 76 -4.44 26.93 -6.93
N SER A 77 -3.82 25.80 -7.26
CA SER A 77 -4.09 25.01 -8.45
C SER A 77 -5.33 24.13 -8.34
N ASP A 78 -5.91 23.98 -7.14
CA ASP A 78 -7.14 23.22 -6.93
C ASP A 78 -8.26 23.69 -7.88
N GLU A 79 -8.99 22.74 -8.46
CA GLU A 79 -10.03 22.99 -9.45
C GLU A 79 -11.19 23.86 -8.93
N VAL A 80 -11.33 24.06 -7.61
CA VAL A 80 -12.27 25.03 -7.04
C VAL A 80 -12.13 26.41 -7.66
N ASN A 81 -10.89 26.78 -8.02
CA ASN A 81 -10.62 28.08 -8.62
C ASN A 81 -11.05 28.20 -10.09
N SER A 82 -11.21 27.08 -10.79
CA SER A 82 -11.57 27.03 -12.21
C SER A 82 -12.97 26.50 -12.48
N ASN A 83 -13.52 25.66 -11.57
CA ASN A 83 -14.77 24.99 -11.79
C ASN A 83 -15.96 25.97 -11.69
N PRO A 84 -16.85 26.02 -12.72
CA PRO A 84 -18.06 26.86 -12.68
C PRO A 84 -19.04 26.50 -11.56
N GLU A 85 -19.07 25.23 -11.13
CA GLU A 85 -19.95 24.73 -10.06
C GLU A 85 -19.51 25.19 -8.67
N ALA A 86 -18.28 25.68 -8.54
CA ALA A 86 -17.76 26.18 -7.25
C ALA A 86 -18.46 27.46 -6.77
N GLY A 87 -19.21 28.16 -7.64
CA GLY A 87 -19.99 29.33 -7.27
C GLY A 87 -19.15 30.40 -6.56
N ASP A 88 -19.60 30.82 -5.37
CA ASP A 88 -18.89 31.81 -4.55
C ASP A 88 -17.55 31.32 -3.99
N CYS A 89 -17.22 30.03 -4.07
CA CYS A 89 -15.94 29.47 -3.65
C CYS A 89 -14.83 29.66 -4.69
N LYS A 90 -15.22 29.94 -5.93
CA LYS A 90 -14.28 30.13 -7.03
C LYS A 90 -13.28 31.26 -6.74
N GLY A 91 -12.00 30.94 -6.95
CA GLY A 91 -10.90 31.91 -6.73
C GLY A 91 -10.53 32.14 -5.27
N LYS A 92 -11.08 31.38 -4.32
CA LYS A 92 -10.77 31.53 -2.90
C LYS A 92 -9.62 30.64 -2.41
N ALA A 93 -9.27 29.58 -3.14
CA ALA A 93 -8.10 28.78 -2.84
C ALA A 93 -6.83 29.57 -3.19
N THR A 94 -6.05 29.92 -2.17
CA THR A 94 -4.86 30.78 -2.30
C THR A 94 -3.63 30.20 -1.62
N GLY A 95 -3.71 28.94 -1.20
CA GLY A 95 -2.60 28.23 -0.58
C GLY A 95 -1.42 28.07 -1.54
N PRO A 96 -0.19 28.10 -1.02
CA PRO A 96 1.00 28.01 -1.85
C PRO A 96 1.14 26.66 -2.51
N GLU A 97 1.59 26.64 -3.77
CA GLU A 97 1.88 25.44 -4.54
C GLU A 97 3.16 24.76 -4.06
N ASP A 98 3.18 23.44 -4.16
CA ASP A 98 4.38 22.65 -3.86
C ASP A 98 4.94 21.90 -5.09
N GLY A 99 4.19 21.94 -6.21
CA GLY A 99 4.53 21.25 -7.44
C GLY A 99 4.28 19.73 -7.35
N GLY A 100 3.38 19.29 -6.47
CA GLY A 100 2.77 17.96 -6.51
C GLY A 100 1.88 17.79 -7.75
N TYR A 101 1.44 16.56 -7.99
CA TYR A 101 0.46 16.29 -9.03
C TYR A 101 -0.94 16.50 -8.43
N ASN A 102 -1.57 17.65 -8.71
CA ASN A 102 -2.96 17.83 -8.35
C ASN A 102 -3.84 16.91 -9.20
N MET A 103 -4.72 16.16 -8.57
CA MET A 103 -5.83 15.54 -9.30
C MET A 103 -6.87 16.61 -9.59
N GLN A 104 -7.11 16.86 -10.86
CA GLN A 104 -8.26 17.67 -11.31
C GLN A 104 -9.50 16.78 -11.40
N ASP A 105 -9.95 16.28 -10.27
CA ASP A 105 -11.09 15.35 -10.24
C ASP A 105 -12.45 16.03 -10.19
N ASN A 106 -12.51 17.35 -10.22
CA ASN A 106 -13.74 18.17 -10.22
C ASN A 106 -14.75 17.72 -9.15
N TYR A 107 -14.26 17.30 -8.00
CA TYR A 107 -15.08 16.75 -6.95
C TYR A 107 -15.14 17.68 -5.74
N ALA A 108 -16.32 18.25 -5.47
CA ALA A 108 -16.53 19.24 -4.43
C ALA A 108 -16.07 18.82 -3.02
N SER A 109 -16.02 17.53 -2.76
CA SER A 109 -15.65 16.95 -1.46
C SER A 109 -14.17 16.62 -1.30
N ALA A 110 -13.30 17.00 -2.25
CA ALA A 110 -11.86 16.70 -2.19
C ALA A 110 -11.07 17.93 -2.60
N ARG A 111 -10.71 18.77 -1.61
CA ARG A 111 -9.95 20.01 -1.80
C ARG A 111 -8.47 19.78 -1.45
N ASP A 112 -7.55 19.97 -2.40
CA ASP A 112 -6.13 19.71 -2.22
C ASP A 112 -5.50 20.58 -1.15
N TRP A 113 -4.97 19.96 -0.10
CA TRP A 113 -4.26 20.70 0.94
C TRP A 113 -2.97 21.34 0.40
N ALA A 114 -2.77 22.62 0.69
CA ALA A 114 -1.53 23.33 0.38
C ALA A 114 -0.41 22.94 1.35
N HIS A 115 0.21 21.76 1.17
CA HIS A 115 1.27 21.28 2.06
C HIS A 115 2.49 22.22 2.16
N ALA A 116 2.66 23.15 1.23
CA ALA A 116 3.67 24.21 1.33
C ALA A 116 3.32 25.27 2.40
N LYS A 117 2.07 25.33 2.87
CA LYS A 117 1.62 26.24 3.92
C LYS A 117 2.02 25.72 5.30
N PRO A 118 2.73 26.54 6.15
CA PRO A 118 3.17 26.08 7.46
C PRO A 118 2.05 25.59 8.37
N GLU A 119 0.89 26.24 8.33
CA GLU A 119 -0.27 25.87 9.16
C GLU A 119 -0.83 24.51 8.78
N VAL A 120 -0.83 24.14 7.50
CA VAL A 120 -1.19 22.79 7.02
C VAL A 120 -0.18 21.77 7.55
N GLN A 121 1.12 22.08 7.49
CA GLN A 121 2.16 21.19 8.00
C GLN A 121 2.00 20.95 9.51
N GLU A 122 1.75 21.99 10.30
CA GLU A 122 1.56 21.84 11.75
C GLU A 122 0.28 21.05 12.06
N MET A 123 -0.80 21.29 11.33
CA MET A 123 -2.05 20.50 11.48
C MET A 123 -1.82 19.01 11.18
N MET A 124 -1.13 18.68 10.09
CA MET A 124 -0.86 17.27 9.72
C MET A 124 0.09 16.59 10.72
N LYS A 125 1.11 17.30 11.23
CA LYS A 125 1.96 16.79 12.31
C LYS A 125 1.16 16.52 13.59
N ALA A 126 0.26 17.44 13.97
CA ALA A 126 -0.61 17.28 15.13
C ALA A 126 -1.54 16.08 14.97
N TYR A 127 -2.17 15.95 13.79
CA TYR A 127 -3.03 14.82 13.45
C TYR A 127 -2.32 13.47 13.61
N LEU A 128 -1.14 13.32 13.00
CA LEU A 128 -0.42 12.03 13.05
C LEU A 128 0.11 11.71 14.45
N LYS A 129 0.56 12.71 15.22
CA LYS A 129 0.90 12.52 16.64
C LYS A 129 -0.31 12.06 17.46
N TRP A 130 -1.46 12.67 17.23
CA TRP A 130 -2.71 12.31 17.89
C TRP A 130 -3.15 10.89 17.50
N MET A 131 -3.09 10.53 16.21
CA MET A 131 -3.39 9.18 15.72
C MET A 131 -2.50 8.12 16.37
N LYS A 132 -1.21 8.43 16.55
CA LYS A 132 -0.28 7.52 17.23
C LYS A 132 -0.53 7.44 18.73
N ASN A 133 -0.58 8.59 19.42
CA ASN A 133 -0.49 8.62 20.87
C ASN A 133 -1.85 8.50 21.58
N VAL A 134 -2.94 8.89 20.89
CA VAL A 134 -4.31 8.85 21.46
C VAL A 134 -5.12 7.70 20.90
N ILE A 135 -5.08 7.49 19.56
CA ILE A 135 -5.80 6.38 18.93
C ILE A 135 -5.01 5.08 19.04
N GLY A 136 -3.69 5.12 18.91
CA GLY A 136 -2.81 3.99 19.15
C GLY A 136 -2.24 3.30 17.90
N PHE A 137 -2.34 3.88 16.72
CA PHE A 137 -1.75 3.34 15.52
C PHE A 137 -0.21 3.34 15.56
N ASP A 138 0.40 2.39 14.89
CA ASP A 138 1.86 2.23 14.86
C ASP A 138 2.51 2.86 13.60
N GLY A 139 1.76 3.02 12.53
CA GLY A 139 2.29 3.47 11.25
C GLY A 139 1.22 3.90 10.26
N TRP A 140 1.66 4.26 9.05
CA TRP A 140 0.85 4.94 8.06
C TRP A 140 0.90 4.28 6.68
N ARG A 141 -0.26 4.13 6.04
CA ARG A 141 -0.39 4.06 4.59
C ARG A 141 -0.85 5.44 4.13
N TYR A 142 -0.04 6.14 3.35
CA TYR A 142 -0.44 7.43 2.79
C TYR A 142 -1.20 7.21 1.49
N ASP A 143 -2.49 7.55 1.54
CA ASP A 143 -3.39 7.54 0.40
C ASP A 143 -2.98 8.58 -0.63
N TYR A 144 -3.11 8.25 -1.91
CA TYR A 144 -2.89 9.16 -3.03
C TYR A 144 -1.63 10.06 -2.88
N ALA A 145 -0.51 9.45 -2.51
CA ALA A 145 0.72 10.16 -2.18
C ALA A 145 1.32 10.97 -3.35
N GLN A 146 0.90 10.70 -4.58
CA GLN A 146 1.33 11.46 -5.75
C GLN A 146 0.75 12.88 -5.82
N GLY A 147 -0.31 13.18 -5.07
CA GLY A 147 -0.95 14.50 -5.06
C GLY A 147 -0.10 15.59 -4.41
N PHE A 148 0.95 15.23 -3.65
CA PHE A 148 1.83 16.19 -2.98
C PHE A 148 3.28 15.72 -2.93
N LYS A 149 4.22 16.62 -2.67
CA LYS A 149 5.66 16.30 -2.66
C LYS A 149 6.05 15.37 -1.52
N GLY A 150 6.89 14.39 -1.83
CA GLY A 150 7.36 13.39 -0.88
C GLY A 150 8.10 13.97 0.34
N LYS A 151 8.77 15.12 0.20
CA LYS A 151 9.43 15.81 1.33
C LYS A 151 8.51 16.07 2.54
N TYR A 152 7.20 16.22 2.32
CA TYR A 152 6.24 16.38 3.41
C TYR A 152 5.99 15.08 4.15
N ILE A 153 5.99 13.94 3.45
CA ILE A 153 5.92 12.61 4.10
C ILE A 153 7.14 12.40 5.00
N ASP A 154 8.34 12.74 4.53
CA ASP A 154 9.55 12.69 5.37
C ASP A 154 9.40 13.52 6.65
N MET A 155 8.90 14.76 6.50
CA MET A 155 8.61 15.65 7.62
C MET A 155 7.57 15.05 8.59
N TYR A 156 6.49 14.50 8.08
CA TYR A 156 5.39 13.93 8.87
C TYR A 156 5.80 12.63 9.57
N ASN A 157 6.55 11.76 8.91
CA ASN A 157 7.12 10.57 9.50
C ASN A 157 8.07 10.91 10.64
N SER A 158 8.97 11.88 10.41
CA SER A 158 9.91 12.37 11.42
C SER A 158 9.19 12.97 12.63
N ALA A 159 8.10 13.73 12.41
CA ALA A 159 7.34 14.35 13.48
C ALA A 159 6.51 13.35 14.31
N SER A 160 5.96 12.32 13.67
CA SER A 160 5.14 11.28 14.33
C SER A 160 5.96 10.11 14.88
N GLU A 161 7.24 9.98 14.48
CA GLU A 161 8.12 8.87 14.90
C GLU A 161 7.43 7.51 14.72
N ASN A 162 6.81 7.29 13.57
CA ASN A 162 6.05 6.10 13.26
C ASN A 162 6.96 4.87 13.10
N TYR A 163 6.43 3.68 13.43
CA TYR A 163 7.14 2.42 13.26
C TYR A 163 7.30 2.02 11.79
N PHE A 164 6.32 2.36 10.95
CA PHE A 164 6.23 1.93 9.55
C PHE A 164 5.48 2.95 8.73
N SER A 165 5.88 3.17 7.49
CA SER A 165 5.02 3.83 6.52
C SER A 165 5.17 3.25 5.12
N VAL A 166 4.10 3.35 4.35
CA VAL A 166 4.05 2.99 2.94
C VAL A 166 3.25 4.03 2.18
N VAL A 167 3.71 4.43 1.01
CA VAL A 167 3.01 5.36 0.14
C VAL A 167 2.26 4.62 -0.96
N GLU A 168 1.04 5.06 -1.22
CA GLU A 168 0.34 4.74 -2.45
C GLU A 168 0.72 5.76 -3.52
N PHE A 169 1.87 5.53 -4.12
CA PHE A 169 2.30 6.25 -5.32
C PHE A 169 1.94 5.40 -6.53
N TRP A 170 0.74 5.63 -7.08
CA TRP A 170 0.15 4.80 -8.13
C TRP A 170 0.82 5.02 -9.48
N ASN A 171 1.95 4.39 -9.68
CA ASN A 171 2.71 4.51 -10.92
C ASN A 171 3.38 3.18 -11.29
N GLY A 172 3.22 2.72 -12.53
CA GLY A 172 3.83 1.49 -13.04
C GLY A 172 5.31 1.64 -13.43
N ASP A 173 5.79 2.87 -13.61
CA ASP A 173 7.19 3.13 -13.94
C ASP A 173 8.04 3.14 -12.65
N MET A 174 8.94 2.19 -12.54
CA MET A 174 9.86 2.05 -11.41
C MET A 174 10.73 3.30 -11.20
N ASN A 175 11.09 4.04 -12.27
CA ASN A 175 11.89 5.25 -12.14
C ASN A 175 11.11 6.38 -11.47
N ASN A 176 9.80 6.49 -11.73
CA ASN A 176 8.94 7.45 -11.07
C ASN A 176 8.77 7.11 -9.59
N ILE A 177 8.55 5.83 -9.24
CA ILE A 177 8.49 5.38 -7.85
C ILE A 177 9.82 5.68 -7.14
N LYS A 178 10.95 5.37 -7.77
CA LYS A 178 12.29 5.66 -7.24
C LYS A 178 12.52 7.17 -7.04
N SER A 179 12.09 7.99 -7.99
CA SER A 179 12.17 9.45 -7.88
C SER A 179 11.37 9.98 -6.70
N TYR A 180 10.16 9.45 -6.49
CA TYR A 180 9.32 9.81 -5.36
C TYR A 180 9.94 9.38 -4.03
N LEU A 181 10.46 8.14 -3.93
CA LEU A 181 11.18 7.67 -2.75
C LEU A 181 12.39 8.54 -2.42
N ASN A 182 13.11 9.05 -3.43
CA ASN A 182 14.19 9.99 -3.22
C ASN A 182 13.68 11.34 -2.69
N ASP A 183 12.53 11.83 -3.16
CA ASP A 183 11.90 13.05 -2.66
C ASP A 183 11.43 12.91 -1.19
N VAL A 184 11.06 11.69 -0.77
CA VAL A 184 10.77 11.33 0.63
C VAL A 184 12.06 11.10 1.45
N ASN A 185 13.24 11.35 0.89
CA ASN A 185 14.52 11.05 1.54
C ASN A 185 14.64 9.57 1.99
N TRP A 186 14.00 8.64 1.27
CA TRP A 186 13.93 7.21 1.57
C TRP A 186 13.35 6.85 2.95
N ASN A 187 12.60 7.76 3.56
CA ASN A 187 11.98 7.60 4.88
C ASN A 187 10.55 6.99 4.80
N THR A 188 10.32 6.14 3.83
CA THR A 188 9.07 5.37 3.67
C THR A 188 9.29 4.20 2.72
N LEU A 189 8.35 3.26 2.69
CA LEU A 189 8.25 2.24 1.66
C LEU A 189 7.24 2.69 0.60
N ALA A 190 7.22 2.03 -0.56
CA ALA A 190 6.20 2.25 -1.58
C ALA A 190 5.50 0.94 -1.95
N PHE A 191 4.20 0.99 -2.22
CA PHE A 191 3.55 -0.09 -2.95
C PHE A 191 4.20 -0.24 -4.31
N ASP A 192 4.73 -1.44 -4.59
CA ASP A 192 5.47 -1.71 -5.83
C ASP A 192 4.51 -2.00 -7.00
N PHE A 193 3.87 -0.92 -7.48
CA PHE A 193 3.00 -1.00 -8.66
C PHE A 193 3.74 -1.45 -9.91
N SER A 194 5.04 -1.20 -10.02
CA SER A 194 5.84 -1.70 -11.13
C SER A 194 5.93 -3.23 -11.13
N THR A 195 6.11 -3.86 -9.96
CA THR A 195 6.00 -5.33 -9.82
C THR A 195 4.57 -5.81 -10.05
N LYS A 196 3.54 -5.07 -9.59
CA LYS A 196 2.12 -5.40 -9.84
C LYS A 196 1.83 -5.49 -11.33
N TYR A 197 2.23 -4.49 -12.11
CA TYR A 197 1.94 -4.44 -13.55
C TYR A 197 2.90 -5.26 -14.42
N SER A 198 4.01 -5.75 -13.87
CA SER A 198 4.92 -6.65 -14.57
C SER A 198 4.78 -8.10 -14.11
N ALA A 199 5.37 -8.48 -12.97
CA ALA A 199 5.40 -9.87 -12.50
C ALA A 199 4.01 -10.41 -12.18
N ILE A 200 3.19 -9.68 -11.41
CA ILE A 200 1.87 -10.16 -10.99
C ILE A 200 0.95 -10.31 -12.21
N GLN A 201 0.93 -9.30 -13.10
CA GLN A 201 0.18 -9.40 -14.34
C GLN A 201 0.74 -10.51 -15.26
N GLY A 202 2.06 -10.68 -15.34
CA GLY A 202 2.70 -11.75 -16.09
C GLY A 202 2.28 -13.14 -15.60
N ILE A 203 2.22 -13.36 -14.27
CA ILE A 203 1.72 -14.61 -13.69
C ILE A 203 0.25 -14.81 -14.06
N ALA A 204 -0.57 -13.79 -14.00
CA ALA A 204 -1.97 -13.83 -14.39
C ALA A 204 -2.14 -14.27 -15.86
N ASP A 205 -1.38 -13.69 -16.77
CA ASP A 205 -1.44 -13.95 -18.20
C ASP A 205 -0.70 -15.23 -18.62
N GLY A 206 0.18 -15.77 -17.76
CA GLY A 206 1.03 -16.94 -18.05
C GLY A 206 2.36 -16.59 -18.73
N ASP A 207 2.71 -15.31 -18.76
CA ASP A 207 4.03 -14.81 -19.20
C ASP A 207 4.98 -14.68 -18.01
N TYR A 208 5.57 -15.79 -17.62
CA TYR A 208 6.47 -15.85 -16.47
C TYR A 208 7.82 -15.14 -16.69
N THR A 209 8.13 -14.71 -17.92
CA THR A 209 9.37 -13.96 -18.21
C THR A 209 9.37 -12.59 -17.52
N LYS A 210 8.19 -12.02 -17.28
CA LYS A 210 7.99 -10.74 -16.59
C LYS A 210 8.31 -10.78 -15.09
N CYS A 211 8.49 -11.95 -14.50
CA CYS A 211 8.84 -12.08 -13.08
C CYS A 211 10.29 -11.67 -12.80
N LYS A 212 11.20 -11.94 -13.74
CA LYS A 212 12.62 -11.64 -13.58
C LYS A 212 12.89 -10.14 -13.73
N GLY A 213 13.57 -9.56 -12.73
CA GLY A 213 13.96 -8.15 -12.77
C GLY A 213 12.78 -7.17 -12.64
N SER A 214 11.65 -7.60 -12.07
CA SER A 214 10.45 -6.76 -11.95
C SER A 214 10.59 -5.69 -10.87
N GLY A 215 10.11 -4.48 -11.18
CA GLY A 215 9.89 -3.37 -10.25
C GLY A 215 11.06 -3.02 -9.34
N LEU A 216 10.75 -2.58 -8.14
CA LEU A 216 11.75 -2.28 -7.10
C LEU A 216 12.58 -3.50 -6.70
N LEU A 217 12.02 -4.71 -6.81
CA LEU A 217 12.74 -5.95 -6.56
C LEU A 217 13.91 -6.10 -7.53
N GLY A 218 13.66 -5.93 -8.83
CA GLY A 218 14.67 -6.04 -9.88
C GLY A 218 15.68 -4.89 -9.87
N ALA A 219 15.31 -3.74 -9.35
CA ALA A 219 16.19 -2.58 -9.20
C ALA A 219 17.15 -2.65 -7.99
N GLY A 220 17.11 -3.72 -7.19
CA GLY A 220 17.90 -3.84 -5.97
C GLY A 220 17.41 -2.95 -4.81
N LEU A 221 16.16 -2.52 -4.89
CA LEU A 221 15.51 -1.63 -3.92
C LEU A 221 14.43 -2.36 -3.10
N SER A 222 14.56 -3.68 -2.97
CA SER A 222 13.56 -4.54 -2.32
C SER A 222 13.22 -4.12 -0.89
N LYS A 223 14.17 -3.53 -0.15
CA LYS A 223 13.90 -3.03 1.22
C LYS A 223 12.85 -1.93 1.28
N PHE A 224 12.59 -1.25 0.16
CA PHE A 224 11.57 -0.20 0.05
C PHE A 224 10.29 -0.67 -0.63
N ALA A 225 10.25 -1.93 -1.09
CA ALA A 225 9.13 -2.49 -1.81
C ALA A 225 8.09 -3.11 -0.88
N VAL A 226 6.86 -2.63 -0.93
CA VAL A 226 5.69 -3.36 -0.44
C VAL A 226 5.04 -4.05 -1.63
N THR A 227 5.27 -5.36 -1.76
CA THR A 227 4.73 -6.16 -2.87
C THR A 227 3.34 -6.64 -2.55
N PHE A 228 2.44 -6.60 -3.52
CA PHE A 228 1.03 -6.99 -3.35
C PHE A 228 0.48 -7.65 -4.60
N VAL A 229 -0.56 -8.46 -4.44
CA VAL A 229 -1.27 -9.12 -5.55
C VAL A 229 -2.47 -8.27 -5.98
N ASP A 230 -3.32 -7.91 -5.04
CA ASP A 230 -4.45 -7.01 -5.22
C ASP A 230 -4.57 -6.05 -4.04
N SER A 231 -5.28 -4.95 -4.26
CA SER A 231 -5.78 -3.99 -3.27
C SER A 231 -7.30 -3.87 -3.40
N HIS A 232 -7.93 -3.08 -2.54
CA HIS A 232 -9.36 -2.78 -2.66
C HIS A 232 -9.71 -2.06 -3.97
N ASP A 233 -8.77 -1.29 -4.57
CA ASP A 233 -8.97 -0.61 -5.84
C ASP A 233 -8.80 -1.55 -7.05
N THR A 234 -7.88 -2.50 -6.99
CA THR A 234 -7.61 -3.41 -8.11
C THR A 234 -8.51 -4.64 -8.09
N TYR A 235 -9.06 -5.03 -6.93
CA TYR A 235 -9.83 -6.26 -6.77
C TYR A 235 -11.22 -6.21 -7.41
N PHE A 236 -11.91 -5.08 -7.30
CA PHE A 236 -13.24 -4.92 -7.87
C PHE A 236 -13.23 -4.42 -9.33
N GLY A 237 -12.06 -4.36 -9.96
CA GLY A 237 -11.90 -3.70 -11.24
C GLY A 237 -12.22 -2.21 -11.15
N CYS A 238 -12.31 -1.54 -12.28
CA CYS A 238 -12.69 -0.11 -12.31
C CYS A 238 -14.20 0.12 -12.10
N GLN A 239 -14.84 -0.54 -11.15
CA GLN A 239 -16.28 -0.41 -10.88
C GLN A 239 -16.70 0.97 -10.33
N GLY A 240 -15.76 1.87 -10.08
CA GLY A 240 -16.02 3.24 -9.61
C GLY A 240 -16.07 4.31 -10.70
N GLY A 241 -16.22 3.97 -11.97
CA GLY A 241 -16.35 4.97 -13.05
C GLY A 241 -15.05 5.66 -13.47
N ARG A 242 -13.88 5.14 -13.07
CA ARG A 242 -12.60 5.52 -13.65
C ARG A 242 -12.50 4.87 -15.02
N ASP A 243 -12.58 5.70 -16.05
CA ASP A 243 -12.43 5.26 -17.44
C ASP A 243 -11.05 4.64 -17.67
N ASN A 244 -10.99 3.63 -18.54
CA ASN A 244 -9.74 2.97 -18.97
C ASN A 244 -8.69 3.91 -19.59
N ASN A 245 -8.91 5.21 -19.55
CA ASN A 245 -8.09 6.26 -20.14
C ASN A 245 -7.34 7.13 -19.13
N ASP A 246 -7.43 6.82 -17.83
CA ASP A 246 -6.62 7.54 -16.84
C ASP A 246 -5.14 7.33 -17.15
N GLU A 247 -4.40 8.42 -17.30
CA GLU A 247 -2.93 8.46 -17.52
C GLU A 247 -2.13 7.71 -16.43
N ILE A 248 -2.80 7.20 -15.42
CA ILE A 248 -2.26 6.50 -14.24
C ILE A 248 -2.22 4.97 -14.44
N GLY A 249 -2.43 4.49 -15.68
CA GLY A 249 -2.39 3.05 -15.99
C GLY A 249 -3.64 2.35 -15.46
N GLY A 250 -4.57 2.08 -16.34
CA GLY A 250 -5.91 1.55 -16.03
C GLY A 250 -5.88 0.42 -15.01
N CYS A 251 -6.89 0.39 -14.16
CA CYS A 251 -7.12 -0.69 -13.20
C CYS A 251 -7.12 -2.01 -13.96
N GLY A 252 -6.05 -2.76 -13.92
CA GLY A 252 -5.96 -4.06 -14.57
C GLY A 252 -7.11 -4.98 -14.12
N LYS A 253 -7.28 -6.11 -14.77
CA LYS A 253 -8.20 -7.12 -14.28
C LYS A 253 -7.79 -7.53 -12.86
N SER A 254 -8.79 -7.68 -11.98
CA SER A 254 -8.57 -8.30 -10.68
C SER A 254 -7.97 -9.71 -10.87
N MET A 255 -7.10 -10.13 -9.97
CA MET A 255 -6.62 -11.51 -9.97
C MET A 255 -7.76 -12.51 -9.74
N GLU A 256 -8.88 -12.11 -9.15
CA GLU A 256 -10.08 -12.96 -9.01
C GLU A 256 -10.77 -13.26 -10.36
N ASP A 257 -10.54 -12.46 -11.40
CA ASP A 257 -11.01 -12.75 -12.77
C ASP A 257 -10.23 -13.90 -13.41
N TYR A 258 -9.12 -14.31 -12.79
CA TYR A 258 -8.31 -15.45 -13.16
C TYR A 258 -8.65 -16.66 -12.26
N ASN A 259 -8.12 -17.80 -12.62
CA ASN A 259 -8.36 -19.01 -11.82
C ASN A 259 -7.54 -19.00 -10.50
N LYS A 260 -7.96 -19.86 -9.55
CA LYS A 260 -7.31 -20.04 -8.23
C LYS A 260 -5.79 -20.20 -8.31
N ASP A 261 -5.28 -20.95 -9.28
CA ASP A 261 -3.84 -21.22 -9.39
C ASP A 261 -3.05 -19.96 -9.74
N ARG A 262 -3.63 -19.02 -10.49
CA ARG A 262 -3.01 -17.72 -10.79
C ARG A 262 -2.95 -16.83 -9.55
N VAL A 263 -4.06 -16.73 -8.82
CA VAL A 263 -4.13 -15.99 -7.55
C VAL A 263 -3.11 -16.54 -6.55
N LEU A 264 -3.07 -17.84 -6.36
CA LEU A 264 -2.15 -18.48 -5.41
C LEU A 264 -0.70 -18.45 -5.89
N GLY A 265 -0.45 -18.58 -7.19
CA GLY A 265 0.89 -18.43 -7.78
C GLY A 265 1.46 -17.01 -7.59
N ALA A 266 0.62 -15.98 -7.74
CA ALA A 266 1.00 -14.59 -7.46
C ALA A 266 1.27 -14.35 -5.97
N ASN A 267 0.45 -14.91 -5.06
CA ASN A 267 0.73 -14.88 -3.62
C ASN A 267 2.02 -15.65 -3.28
N ALA A 268 2.28 -16.79 -3.93
CA ALA A 268 3.54 -17.50 -3.76
C ALA A 268 4.74 -16.65 -4.21
N PHE A 269 4.59 -15.88 -5.28
CA PHE A 269 5.63 -14.95 -5.74
C PHE A 269 5.94 -13.91 -4.67
N ILE A 270 4.98 -13.10 -4.23
CA ILE A 270 5.25 -12.04 -3.24
C ILE A 270 5.74 -12.59 -1.90
N LEU A 271 5.25 -13.76 -1.47
CA LEU A 271 5.66 -14.42 -0.23
C LEU A 271 7.03 -15.09 -0.33
N SER A 272 7.52 -15.40 -1.53
CA SER A 272 8.87 -15.93 -1.73
C SER A 272 9.92 -14.83 -1.84
N MET A 273 9.59 -13.71 -2.54
CA MET A 273 10.54 -12.65 -2.86
C MET A 273 10.96 -11.82 -1.63
N PRO A 274 12.12 -11.11 -1.69
CA PRO A 274 12.45 -10.07 -0.71
C PRO A 274 11.41 -8.94 -0.76
N GLY A 275 11.57 -7.94 0.09
CA GLY A 275 10.57 -6.88 0.30
C GLY A 275 9.57 -7.23 1.40
N VAL A 276 8.57 -6.40 1.55
CA VAL A 276 7.48 -6.55 2.52
C VAL A 276 6.22 -7.03 1.78
N PRO A 277 5.84 -8.30 1.89
CA PRO A 277 4.65 -8.80 1.22
C PRO A 277 3.38 -8.31 1.92
N CYS A 278 2.46 -7.71 1.16
CA CYS A 278 1.13 -7.33 1.59
C CYS A 278 0.11 -8.34 1.05
N VAL A 279 -0.42 -9.18 1.92
CA VAL A 279 -1.45 -10.16 1.57
C VAL A 279 -2.80 -9.50 1.62
N PHE A 280 -3.51 -9.46 0.51
CA PHE A 280 -4.85 -8.90 0.42
C PHE A 280 -5.87 -9.74 1.21
N TYR A 281 -6.64 -9.10 2.09
CA TYR A 281 -7.51 -9.81 3.03
C TYR A 281 -8.54 -10.74 2.35
N PRO A 282 -9.23 -10.38 1.25
CA PRO A 282 -10.11 -11.30 0.54
C PRO A 282 -9.39 -12.57 0.05
N HIS A 283 -8.13 -12.47 -0.44
CA HIS A 283 -7.35 -13.66 -0.79
C HIS A 283 -7.03 -14.51 0.44
N TRP A 284 -6.67 -13.88 1.56
CA TRP A 284 -6.47 -14.58 2.82
C TRP A 284 -7.73 -15.30 3.28
N ALA A 285 -8.87 -14.62 3.31
CA ALA A 285 -10.14 -15.20 3.75
C ALA A 285 -10.55 -16.40 2.90
N LYS A 286 -10.32 -16.33 1.58
CA LYS A 286 -10.70 -17.38 0.62
C LYS A 286 -9.70 -18.55 0.57
N TYR A 287 -8.41 -18.29 0.77
CA TYR A 287 -7.33 -19.26 0.58
C TYR A 287 -6.42 -19.40 1.81
N LYS A 288 -6.95 -19.23 3.01
CA LYS A 288 -6.26 -19.17 4.29
C LYS A 288 -5.23 -20.29 4.48
N ASP A 289 -5.61 -21.56 4.25
CA ASP A 289 -4.71 -22.71 4.40
C ASP A 289 -3.49 -22.63 3.48
N ALA A 290 -3.70 -22.31 2.21
CA ALA A 290 -2.63 -22.23 1.21
C ALA A 290 -1.67 -21.06 1.51
N ILE A 291 -2.23 -19.87 1.72
CA ILE A 291 -1.44 -18.65 2.01
C ILE A 291 -0.74 -18.80 3.35
N GLY A 292 -1.41 -19.34 4.36
CA GLY A 292 -0.83 -19.59 5.69
C GLY A 292 0.40 -20.49 5.65
N LYS A 293 0.35 -21.59 4.88
CA LYS A 293 1.51 -22.47 4.67
C LYS A 293 2.68 -21.75 3.99
N MET A 294 2.40 -20.88 3.03
CA MET A 294 3.44 -20.09 2.35
C MET A 294 4.05 -19.02 3.27
N VAL A 295 3.25 -18.37 4.10
CA VAL A 295 3.72 -17.42 5.14
C VAL A 295 4.64 -18.13 6.14
N LEU A 296 4.24 -19.31 6.63
CA LEU A 296 5.06 -20.12 7.54
C LEU A 296 6.39 -20.53 6.91
N ALA A 297 6.39 -20.93 5.64
CA ALA A 297 7.61 -21.31 4.93
C ALA A 297 8.57 -20.11 4.79
N ARG A 298 8.05 -18.91 4.43
CA ARG A 298 8.82 -17.66 4.41
C ARG A 298 9.47 -17.39 5.78
N LYS A 299 8.67 -17.46 6.83
CA LYS A 299 9.11 -17.22 8.22
C LYS A 299 10.15 -18.26 8.65
N ALA A 300 9.92 -19.55 8.38
CA ALA A 300 10.84 -20.64 8.71
C ALA A 300 12.19 -20.52 8.01
N ALA A 301 12.21 -20.12 6.75
CA ALA A 301 13.43 -19.87 6.00
C ALA A 301 14.12 -18.56 6.43
N GLY A 302 13.43 -17.66 7.12
CA GLY A 302 13.96 -16.35 7.53
C GLY A 302 14.14 -15.39 6.36
N VAL A 303 13.26 -15.44 5.35
CA VAL A 303 13.28 -14.50 4.22
C VAL A 303 12.89 -13.12 4.72
N HIS A 304 13.65 -12.11 4.35
CA HIS A 304 13.49 -10.71 4.77
C HIS A 304 13.56 -9.76 3.57
N SER A 305 13.41 -8.48 3.82
CA SER A 305 13.31 -7.45 2.77
C SER A 305 14.53 -7.32 1.85
N GLU A 306 15.71 -7.77 2.30
CA GLU A 306 16.97 -7.68 1.56
C GLU A 306 17.58 -9.08 1.28
N SER A 307 16.77 -10.14 1.32
CA SER A 307 17.21 -11.49 1.00
C SER A 307 17.74 -11.59 -0.43
N GLN A 308 18.80 -12.37 -0.61
CA GLN A 308 19.41 -12.58 -1.93
C GLN A 308 18.52 -13.48 -2.80
N VAL A 309 18.41 -13.13 -4.07
CA VAL A 309 17.64 -13.87 -5.08
C VAL A 309 18.57 -14.38 -6.16
N SER A 310 18.47 -15.67 -6.48
CA SER A 310 19.02 -16.28 -7.68
C SER A 310 17.86 -16.81 -8.52
N ASP A 311 17.67 -16.27 -9.71
CA ASP A 311 16.48 -16.56 -10.54
C ASP A 311 16.81 -16.78 -12.01
N GLU A 312 15.90 -17.53 -12.66
CA GLU A 312 15.86 -17.74 -14.09
C GLU A 312 14.41 -17.70 -14.60
N ALA A 313 14.24 -17.19 -15.80
CA ALA A 313 12.94 -17.13 -16.48
C ALA A 313 13.08 -17.56 -17.93
N GLY A 314 12.03 -18.16 -18.45
CA GLY A 314 11.99 -18.60 -19.84
C GLY A 314 10.55 -18.89 -20.29
N ASN A 315 10.42 -19.45 -21.49
CA ASN A 315 9.11 -19.79 -22.03
C ASN A 315 8.37 -20.79 -21.13
N GLY A 316 7.29 -20.29 -20.52
CA GLY A 316 6.41 -21.07 -19.64
C GLY A 316 6.99 -21.37 -18.25
N PHE A 317 8.02 -20.65 -17.79
CA PHE A 317 8.53 -20.81 -16.44
C PHE A 317 9.21 -19.56 -15.83
N TYR A 318 9.14 -19.49 -14.52
CA TYR A 318 10.03 -18.72 -13.66
C TYR A 318 10.46 -19.61 -12.48
N LYS A 319 11.73 -19.54 -12.12
CA LYS A 319 12.30 -20.26 -10.97
C LYS A 319 13.18 -19.33 -10.18
N ALA A 320 13.03 -19.33 -8.86
CA ALA A 320 13.87 -18.53 -7.98
C ALA A 320 14.25 -19.31 -6.71
N THR A 321 15.45 -19.04 -6.22
CA THR A 321 15.91 -19.42 -4.89
C THR A 321 16.19 -18.14 -4.11
N ILE A 322 15.53 -17.99 -2.98
CA ILE A 322 15.65 -16.83 -2.09
C ILE A 322 16.30 -17.28 -0.80
N THR A 323 17.45 -16.69 -0.47
CA THR A 323 18.25 -17.05 0.71
C THR A 323 17.81 -16.20 1.90
N GLY A 324 17.28 -16.84 2.93
CA GLY A 324 16.94 -16.22 4.20
C GLY A 324 17.98 -16.52 5.29
N HIS A 325 17.75 -16.02 6.50
CA HIS A 325 18.66 -16.20 7.64
C HIS A 325 18.75 -17.64 8.14
N HIS A 326 17.70 -18.45 7.94
CA HIS A 326 17.59 -19.79 8.52
C HIS A 326 17.45 -20.89 7.46
N GLY A 327 17.51 -20.53 6.19
CA GLY A 327 17.34 -21.45 5.09
C GLY A 327 17.05 -20.74 3.79
N SER A 328 16.33 -21.38 2.90
CA SER A 328 15.94 -20.80 1.63
C SER A 328 14.52 -21.15 1.22
N VAL A 329 13.93 -20.30 0.39
CA VAL A 329 12.70 -20.59 -0.33
C VAL A 329 13.05 -20.89 -1.79
N ARG A 330 12.45 -21.94 -2.35
CA ARG A 330 12.49 -22.24 -3.78
C ARG A 330 11.12 -22.05 -4.37
N LEU A 331 10.97 -21.11 -5.26
CA LEU A 331 9.74 -20.84 -6.01
C LEU A 331 9.86 -21.38 -7.44
N LEU A 332 8.85 -22.13 -7.88
CA LEU A 332 8.72 -22.65 -9.24
C LEU A 332 7.35 -22.25 -9.77
N LEU A 333 7.31 -21.44 -10.83
CA LEU A 333 6.09 -20.97 -11.48
C LEU A 333 6.06 -21.42 -12.94
N GLY A 334 4.89 -21.82 -13.40
CA GLY A 334 4.61 -22.17 -14.78
C GLY A 334 4.81 -23.64 -15.11
N PRO A 335 4.18 -24.12 -16.22
CA PRO A 335 4.15 -25.54 -16.58
C PRO A 335 5.55 -26.12 -16.87
N ASN A 336 6.47 -25.31 -17.35
CA ASN A 336 7.83 -25.75 -17.69
C ASN A 336 8.85 -25.54 -16.53
N SER A 337 8.38 -25.17 -15.34
CA SER A 337 9.25 -24.93 -14.18
C SER A 337 9.76 -26.20 -13.50
N GLY A 338 9.14 -27.34 -13.76
CA GLY A 338 9.43 -28.59 -13.03
C GLY A 338 8.84 -28.61 -11.61
N PHE A 339 7.78 -27.83 -11.36
CA PHE A 339 7.16 -27.64 -10.04
C PHE A 339 6.62 -28.93 -9.39
N ASN A 340 6.51 -30.01 -10.13
CA ASN A 340 6.12 -31.33 -9.61
C ASN A 340 7.27 -32.11 -8.93
N ASN A 341 8.53 -31.67 -9.16
CA ASN A 341 9.71 -32.36 -8.64
C ASN A 341 10.18 -31.64 -7.37
N ILE A 342 10.14 -32.33 -6.24
CA ILE A 342 10.63 -31.77 -4.97
C ILE A 342 12.14 -31.63 -5.05
N PRO A 343 12.72 -30.43 -4.90
CA PRO A 343 14.17 -30.25 -4.88
C PRO A 343 14.78 -31.01 -3.68
N GLN A 344 15.94 -31.59 -3.88
CA GLN A 344 16.63 -32.34 -2.82
C GLN A 344 16.86 -31.46 -1.59
N GLY A 345 16.48 -31.97 -0.41
CA GLY A 345 16.63 -31.27 0.86
C GLY A 345 15.54 -30.24 1.19
N TYR A 346 14.61 -30.00 0.28
CA TYR A 346 13.50 -29.07 0.50
C TYR A 346 12.24 -29.77 1.02
N LYS A 347 11.45 -29.04 1.79
CA LYS A 347 10.09 -29.39 2.21
C LYS A 347 9.08 -28.62 1.35
N LEU A 348 7.96 -29.25 1.05
CA LEU A 348 6.85 -28.58 0.36
C LEU A 348 6.13 -27.63 1.32
N ALA A 349 6.02 -26.35 0.95
CA ALA A 349 5.12 -25.40 1.61
C ALA A 349 3.71 -25.54 1.03
N TYR A 350 3.58 -25.27 -0.27
CA TYR A 350 2.32 -25.42 -0.99
C TYR A 350 2.58 -25.66 -2.50
N LYS A 351 1.63 -26.36 -3.12
CA LYS A 351 1.63 -26.64 -4.55
C LYS A 351 0.24 -26.45 -5.14
N GLY A 352 0.15 -25.69 -6.24
CA GLY A 352 -1.02 -25.56 -7.08
C GLY A 352 -0.88 -26.31 -8.41
N GLY A 353 -1.74 -26.01 -9.38
CA GLY A 353 -1.73 -26.65 -10.68
C GLY A 353 -0.55 -26.26 -11.57
N ASN A 354 0.01 -25.05 -11.39
CA ASN A 354 1.10 -24.53 -12.22
C ASN A 354 2.23 -23.89 -11.39
N PHE A 355 2.32 -24.17 -10.09
CA PHE A 355 3.39 -23.64 -9.24
C PHE A 355 3.64 -24.50 -8.01
N ALA A 356 4.81 -24.33 -7.43
CA ALA A 356 5.11 -24.83 -6.10
C ALA A 356 6.08 -23.91 -5.37
N MET A 357 5.89 -23.83 -4.07
CA MET A 357 6.80 -23.17 -3.12
C MET A 357 7.36 -24.25 -2.18
N TYR A 358 8.67 -24.34 -2.15
CA TYR A 358 9.42 -25.23 -1.27
C TYR A 358 10.30 -24.40 -0.35
N TYR A 359 10.74 -24.99 0.78
CA TYR A 359 11.62 -24.29 1.71
C TYR A 359 12.57 -25.25 2.43
N THR A 360 13.67 -24.70 2.90
CA THR A 360 14.56 -25.31 3.90
C THR A 360 14.53 -24.47 5.15
N SER A 361 14.84 -25.06 6.30
CA SER A 361 15.00 -24.33 7.56
C SER A 361 15.91 -25.10 8.49
N THR A 362 16.82 -24.40 9.15
CA THR A 362 17.63 -24.90 10.25
C THR A 362 16.94 -24.76 11.62
N GLN A 363 15.78 -24.09 11.68
CA GLN A 363 15.00 -23.98 12.91
C GLN A 363 14.34 -25.33 13.22
N ALA A 364 14.44 -25.78 14.46
CA ALA A 364 13.91 -27.07 14.92
C ALA A 364 12.38 -27.11 14.92
N GLU A 365 11.73 -25.95 15.16
CA GLU A 365 10.26 -25.81 15.13
C GLU A 365 9.86 -24.66 14.21
N VAL A 366 8.98 -24.94 13.27
CA VAL A 366 8.28 -23.90 12.49
C VAL A 366 7.16 -23.36 13.36
N PRO A 367 7.09 -22.04 13.63
CA PRO A 367 6.00 -21.49 14.42
C PRO A 367 4.66 -21.86 13.81
N VAL A 368 3.78 -22.45 14.61
CA VAL A 368 2.38 -22.69 14.19
C VAL A 368 1.70 -21.34 14.15
N LEU A 369 1.01 -21.03 13.03
CA LEU A 369 0.07 -19.91 13.03
C LEU A 369 -1.09 -20.31 13.97
N SER A 370 -1.08 -19.77 15.18
CA SER A 370 -2.29 -19.71 16.02
C SER A 370 -3.19 -18.65 15.39
N ILE A 371 -4.17 -19.08 14.60
CA ILE A 371 -5.16 -18.21 13.94
C ILE A 371 -6.50 -18.41 14.60
#